data_e2516bd32c75cc78ec6f23a34a29c184
#
_entry.id   e2516bd32c75cc78ec6f23a34a29c184
#
_cell.length_a   1.000
_cell.length_b   1.000
_cell.length_c   1.000
_cell.angle_alpha   90.00
_cell.angle_beta   90.00
_cell.angle_gamma   90.00
#
_symmetry.space_group_name_H-M   'P 1'
#
loop_
_entity.id
_entity.type
_entity.pdbx_description
1 polymer ?
#
loop_
_entity_poly.entity_id
_entity_poly.type
_entity_poly.pdbx_seq_one_letter_code
_entity_poly.pdbx_strand_id
1 'polypeptide(L)'
;MDLQIIQSKIYEIRGCRVMLDSDLAALYQVETKALKQAVKRNADRFPDDFMFVLTKDEANLRSQTVTSRWGGSRYQNFVFTEQGVAMISSVLRSDTAVKVNISIMRAFVLMRQMSFGYEELLRRIEELEQSTDAQFSEVYQALTQLLSKPEPKPRKPIGYKTYDE
;
A
#
# COMPACT_ATOMS: atom_id res chain seq x y z
N MET A 1 -13.36 -14.12 15.81
CA MET A 1 -13.60 -13.71 14.40
C MET A 1 -12.23 -13.71 13.72
N ASP A 2 -12.14 -14.28 12.53
CA ASP A 2 -10.87 -14.39 11.81
C ASP A 2 -10.42 -13.02 11.29
N LEU A 3 -9.20 -12.62 11.63
CA LEU A 3 -8.62 -11.34 11.22
C LEU A 3 -8.43 -11.24 9.70
N GLN A 4 -8.15 -12.35 9.02
CA GLN A 4 -8.00 -12.38 7.56
C GLN A 4 -9.31 -12.01 6.84
N ILE A 5 -10.46 -12.48 7.38
CA ILE A 5 -11.78 -12.13 6.84
C ILE A 5 -12.04 -10.62 7.00
N ILE A 6 -11.63 -10.03 8.12
CA ILE A 6 -11.79 -8.59 8.35
C ILE A 6 -10.87 -7.81 7.41
N GLN A 7 -9.61 -8.22 7.27
CA GLN A 7 -8.64 -7.57 6.39
C GLN A 7 -9.11 -7.53 4.93
N SER A 8 -9.71 -8.62 4.44
CA SER A 8 -10.26 -8.67 3.07
C SER A 8 -11.43 -7.70 2.82
N LYS A 9 -11.99 -7.10 3.89
CA LYS A 9 -13.08 -6.12 3.85
C LYS A 9 -12.60 -4.68 4.11
N ILE A 10 -11.31 -4.48 4.24
CA ILE A 10 -10.68 -3.17 4.33
C ILE A 10 -10.15 -2.82 2.94
N TYR A 11 -10.62 -1.72 2.38
CA TYR A 11 -10.29 -1.24 1.04
C TYR A 11 -9.48 0.05 1.14
N GLU A 12 -8.68 0.33 0.13
CA GLU A 12 -8.02 1.62 -0.02
C GLU A 12 -8.78 2.48 -1.02
N ILE A 13 -9.33 3.61 -0.57
CA ILE A 13 -10.11 4.56 -1.38
C ILE A 13 -9.68 5.97 -1.00
N ARG A 14 -9.32 6.79 -2.00
CA ARG A 14 -8.80 8.17 -1.80
C ARG A 14 -7.58 8.22 -0.87
N GLY A 15 -6.70 7.21 -0.93
CA GLY A 15 -5.54 7.12 -0.04
C GLY A 15 -5.85 6.80 1.42
N CYS A 16 -7.12 6.49 1.74
CA CYS A 16 -7.55 6.10 3.08
C CYS A 16 -7.97 4.63 3.10
N ARG A 17 -7.65 3.94 4.18
CA ARG A 17 -8.19 2.60 4.45
C ARG A 17 -9.59 2.73 5.03
N VAL A 18 -10.54 2.10 4.37
CA VAL A 18 -11.97 2.23 4.69
C VAL A 18 -12.67 0.87 4.65
N MET A 19 -13.79 0.78 5.34
CA MET A 19 -14.74 -0.33 5.26
C MET A 19 -16.09 0.16 4.76
N LEU A 20 -16.80 -0.68 4.03
CA LEU A 20 -18.17 -0.37 3.56
C LEU A 20 -19.20 -0.59 4.63
N ASP A 21 -20.26 0.19 4.53
CA ASP A 21 -21.45 0.03 5.36
C ASP A 21 -22.07 -1.39 5.31
N SER A 22 -22.09 -2.03 4.13
CA SER A 22 -22.58 -3.39 3.96
C SER A 22 -21.70 -4.43 4.66
N ASP A 23 -20.37 -4.28 4.56
CA ASP A 23 -19.42 -5.18 5.20
C ASP A 23 -19.44 -5.02 6.72
N LEU A 24 -19.51 -3.79 7.20
CA LEU A 24 -19.66 -3.47 8.63
C LEU A 24 -20.97 -4.02 9.18
N ALA A 25 -22.07 -3.83 8.47
CA ALA A 25 -23.39 -4.35 8.88
C ALA A 25 -23.35 -5.88 9.02
N ALA A 26 -22.73 -6.58 8.05
CA ALA A 26 -22.55 -8.02 8.12
C ALA A 26 -21.69 -8.46 9.32
N LEU A 27 -20.59 -7.75 9.60
CA LEU A 27 -19.72 -8.05 10.74
C LEU A 27 -20.41 -7.78 12.09
N TYR A 28 -21.17 -6.70 12.19
CA TYR A 28 -21.96 -6.37 13.39
C TYR A 28 -23.25 -7.16 13.53
N GLN A 29 -23.59 -8.00 12.52
CA GLN A 29 -24.82 -8.80 12.47
C GLN A 29 -26.08 -7.93 12.54
N VAL A 30 -26.07 -6.79 11.86
CA VAL A 30 -27.20 -5.88 11.74
C VAL A 30 -27.57 -5.63 10.28
N GLU A 31 -28.77 -5.18 10.02
CA GLU A 31 -29.13 -4.75 8.68
C GLU A 31 -28.38 -3.48 8.27
N THR A 32 -27.91 -3.39 7.03
CA THR A 32 -27.24 -2.20 6.48
C THR A 32 -28.11 -0.93 6.64
N LYS A 33 -29.43 -1.09 6.47
CA LYS A 33 -30.39 -0.01 6.67
C LYS A 33 -30.39 0.49 8.12
N ALA A 34 -30.34 -0.41 9.09
CA ALA A 34 -30.31 -0.07 10.49
C ALA A 34 -29.01 0.65 10.88
N LEU A 35 -27.87 0.15 10.38
CA LEU A 35 -26.56 0.81 10.55
C LEU A 35 -26.59 2.24 9.99
N LYS A 36 -27.03 2.43 8.75
CA LYS A 36 -27.15 3.75 8.12
C LYS A 36 -28.05 4.69 8.91
N GLN A 37 -29.14 4.18 9.44
CA GLN A 37 -30.08 4.96 10.24
C GLN A 37 -29.46 5.40 11.57
N ALA A 38 -28.71 4.51 12.23
CA ALA A 38 -28.02 4.81 13.46
C ALA A 38 -26.94 5.89 13.25
N VAL A 39 -26.15 5.78 12.16
CA VAL A 39 -25.16 6.78 11.75
C VAL A 39 -25.83 8.13 11.47
N LYS A 40 -26.89 8.16 10.66
CA LYS A 40 -27.61 9.41 10.36
C LYS A 40 -28.20 10.10 11.59
N ARG A 41 -28.66 9.36 12.59
CA ARG A 41 -29.15 9.92 13.85
C ARG A 41 -28.04 10.52 14.73
N ASN A 42 -26.81 10.17 14.45
CA ASN A 42 -25.62 10.62 15.15
C ASN A 42 -24.62 11.28 14.20
N ALA A 43 -25.12 12.01 13.19
CA ALA A 43 -24.29 12.59 12.11
C ALA A 43 -23.13 13.45 12.64
N ASP A 44 -23.35 14.19 13.71
CA ASP A 44 -22.32 15.03 14.35
C ASP A 44 -21.07 14.27 14.82
N ARG A 45 -21.17 12.94 14.94
CA ARG A 45 -20.06 12.06 15.31
C ARG A 45 -19.27 11.51 14.12
N PHE A 46 -19.72 11.80 12.91
CA PHE A 46 -19.14 11.28 11.67
C PHE A 46 -18.79 12.43 10.72
N PRO A 47 -17.76 13.22 11.03
CA PRO A 47 -17.24 14.21 10.09
C PRO A 47 -16.70 13.55 8.82
N ASP A 48 -16.41 14.34 7.79
CA ASP A 48 -16.04 13.86 6.45
C ASP A 48 -14.74 13.01 6.42
N ASP A 49 -13.87 13.17 7.42
CA ASP A 49 -12.67 12.36 7.62
C ASP A 49 -12.95 11.00 8.32
N PHE A 50 -14.13 10.83 8.92
CA PHE A 50 -14.56 9.58 9.54
C PHE A 50 -15.44 8.75 8.61
N MET A 51 -16.26 9.42 7.79
CA MET A 51 -17.19 8.76 6.88
C MET A 51 -17.42 9.61 5.64
N PHE A 52 -17.45 8.99 4.47
CA PHE A 52 -17.85 9.67 3.24
C PHE A 52 -18.69 8.75 2.32
N VAL A 53 -19.28 9.34 1.31
CA VAL A 53 -20.09 8.63 0.33
C VAL A 53 -19.26 8.35 -0.92
N LEU A 54 -19.33 7.12 -1.43
CA LEU A 54 -18.70 6.77 -2.69
C LEU A 54 -19.44 7.42 -3.87
N THR A 55 -18.67 7.89 -4.84
CA THR A 55 -19.21 8.25 -6.16
C THR A 55 -19.63 6.99 -6.92
N LYS A 56 -20.41 7.18 -7.99
CA LYS A 56 -20.83 6.03 -8.84
C LYS A 56 -19.64 5.34 -9.47
N ASP A 57 -18.62 6.10 -9.87
CA ASP A 57 -17.43 5.57 -10.51
C ASP A 57 -16.57 4.76 -9.54
N GLU A 58 -16.36 5.25 -8.32
CA GLU A 58 -15.67 4.51 -7.26
C GLU A 58 -16.39 3.21 -6.89
N ALA A 59 -17.72 3.22 -6.84
CA ALA A 59 -18.51 2.03 -6.59
C ALA A 59 -18.43 1.02 -7.74
N ASN A 60 -18.37 1.48 -9.00
CA ASN A 60 -18.28 0.63 -10.19
C ASN A 60 -16.89 0.00 -10.34
N LEU A 61 -15.81 0.74 -10.14
CA LEU A 61 -14.44 0.22 -10.17
C LEU A 61 -14.26 -0.96 -9.20
N ARG A 62 -14.91 -0.88 -8.06
CA ARG A 62 -14.89 -1.97 -7.08
C ARG A 62 -15.71 -3.18 -7.53
N SER A 63 -16.84 -3.00 -8.18
CA SER A 63 -17.67 -4.12 -8.64
C SER A 63 -16.99 -4.97 -9.70
N GLN A 64 -16.01 -4.42 -10.42
CA GLN A 64 -15.16 -5.14 -11.38
C GLN A 64 -14.07 -5.99 -10.69
N THR A 65 -13.61 -5.56 -9.50
CA THR A 65 -12.53 -6.26 -8.76
C THR A 65 -13.08 -7.36 -7.82
N VAL A 66 -14.32 -7.22 -7.40
CA VAL A 66 -14.99 -8.18 -6.52
C VAL A 66 -16.24 -8.66 -7.23
N THR A 67 -16.27 -9.94 -7.61
CA THR A 67 -17.41 -10.64 -8.23
C THR A 67 -18.59 -10.70 -7.26
N SER A 68 -19.19 -9.59 -6.91
CA SER A 68 -20.42 -9.57 -6.12
C SER A 68 -21.57 -9.00 -6.95
N ARG A 69 -22.54 -9.88 -7.19
CA ARG A 69 -23.87 -9.65 -7.75
C ARG A 69 -24.69 -8.64 -6.91
N TRP A 70 -24.27 -7.39 -6.85
CA TRP A 70 -25.12 -6.37 -6.24
C TRP A 70 -25.58 -5.43 -7.33
N GLY A 71 -26.82 -5.64 -7.73
CA GLY A 71 -27.53 -4.86 -8.74
C GLY A 71 -27.46 -3.37 -8.48
N GLY A 72 -27.54 -2.61 -9.56
CA GLY A 72 -27.40 -1.16 -9.68
C GLY A 72 -27.92 -0.40 -8.47
N SER A 73 -27.01 0.27 -7.83
CA SER A 73 -27.21 0.92 -6.55
C SER A 73 -28.11 2.16 -6.67
N ARG A 74 -29.38 2.02 -6.30
CA ARG A 74 -30.25 3.14 -5.91
C ARG A 74 -29.85 3.76 -4.56
N TYR A 75 -28.90 3.15 -3.84
CA TYR A 75 -28.52 3.55 -2.49
C TYR A 75 -27.06 4.02 -2.46
N GLN A 76 -26.84 5.15 -1.82
CA GLN A 76 -25.50 5.67 -1.54
C GLN A 76 -24.74 4.67 -0.68
N ASN A 77 -23.52 4.30 -1.08
CA ASN A 77 -22.62 3.46 -0.29
C ASN A 77 -21.81 4.35 0.64
N PHE A 78 -21.96 4.16 1.93
CA PHE A 78 -21.13 4.82 2.93
C PHE A 78 -19.86 4.01 3.16
N VAL A 79 -18.76 4.71 3.29
CA VAL A 79 -17.47 4.12 3.72
C VAL A 79 -17.01 4.80 4.99
N PHE A 80 -16.37 4.02 5.85
CA PHE A 80 -15.92 4.45 7.16
C PHE A 80 -14.43 4.22 7.26
N THR A 81 -13.70 5.26 7.64
CA THR A 81 -12.28 5.16 7.99
C THR A 81 -12.11 4.41 9.31
N GLU A 82 -10.88 4.13 9.73
CA GLU A 82 -10.60 3.51 11.04
C GLU A 82 -11.29 4.26 12.17
N GLN A 83 -11.21 5.59 12.15
CA GLN A 83 -11.84 6.46 13.15
C GLN A 83 -13.38 6.37 13.10
N GLY A 84 -13.94 6.34 11.89
CA GLY A 84 -15.38 6.15 11.68
C GLY A 84 -15.88 4.81 12.20
N VAL A 85 -15.13 3.73 11.95
CA VAL A 85 -15.46 2.41 12.51
C VAL A 85 -15.37 2.41 14.03
N ALA A 86 -14.34 3.01 14.61
CA ALA A 86 -14.22 3.15 16.06
C ALA A 86 -15.45 3.87 16.65
N MET A 87 -15.94 4.91 15.96
CA MET A 87 -17.11 5.66 16.39
C MET A 87 -18.42 4.84 16.32
N ILE A 88 -18.54 3.91 15.36
CA ILE A 88 -19.74 3.03 15.22
C ILE A 88 -19.98 2.24 16.51
N SER A 89 -18.95 1.81 17.23
CA SER A 89 -19.10 1.07 18.48
C SER A 89 -19.85 1.86 19.56
N SER A 90 -19.72 3.19 19.55
CA SER A 90 -20.43 4.08 20.46
C SER A 90 -21.92 4.28 20.09
N VAL A 91 -22.26 4.01 18.84
CA VAL A 91 -23.60 4.17 18.27
C VAL A 91 -24.40 2.86 18.32
N LEU A 92 -23.73 1.73 18.02
CA LEU A 92 -24.31 0.38 18.13
C LEU A 92 -24.05 -0.17 19.54
N ARG A 93 -24.93 0.17 20.47
CA ARG A 93 -24.80 -0.19 21.89
C ARG A 93 -25.12 -1.67 22.15
N SER A 94 -24.22 -2.59 21.70
CA SER A 94 -24.37 -4.03 21.99
C SER A 94 -23.01 -4.64 22.32
N ASP A 95 -22.99 -5.68 23.14
CA ASP A 95 -21.76 -6.42 23.47
C ASP A 95 -21.12 -7.04 22.24
N THR A 96 -21.91 -7.47 21.26
CA THR A 96 -21.42 -7.98 19.98
C THR A 96 -20.70 -6.87 19.21
N ALA A 97 -21.25 -5.64 19.19
CA ALA A 97 -20.62 -4.52 18.51
C ALA A 97 -19.25 -4.20 19.12
N VAL A 98 -19.12 -4.24 20.45
CA VAL A 98 -17.84 -4.00 21.13
C VAL A 98 -16.80 -5.05 20.73
N LYS A 99 -17.14 -6.35 20.79
CA LYS A 99 -16.23 -7.44 20.43
C LYS A 99 -15.79 -7.38 18.98
N VAL A 100 -16.72 -7.12 18.06
CA VAL A 100 -16.45 -6.98 16.63
C VAL A 100 -15.54 -5.77 16.39
N ASN A 101 -15.83 -4.64 17.02
CA ASN A 101 -15.03 -3.44 16.88
C ASN A 101 -13.59 -3.63 17.32
N ILE A 102 -13.35 -4.32 18.45
CA ILE A 102 -11.98 -4.68 18.88
C ILE A 102 -11.25 -5.48 17.79
N SER A 103 -11.93 -6.45 17.16
CA SER A 103 -11.32 -7.26 16.10
C SER A 103 -11.03 -6.44 14.85
N ILE A 104 -11.90 -5.52 14.49
CA ILE A 104 -11.69 -4.61 13.35
C ILE A 104 -10.51 -3.66 13.63
N MET A 105 -10.44 -3.07 14.82
CA MET A 105 -9.32 -2.19 15.20
C MET A 105 -7.99 -2.93 15.14
N ARG A 106 -7.94 -4.18 15.62
CA ARG A 106 -6.74 -5.02 15.49
C ARG A 106 -6.34 -5.26 14.04
N ALA A 107 -7.31 -5.46 13.15
CA ALA A 107 -7.05 -5.63 11.72
C ALA A 107 -6.46 -4.35 11.09
N PHE A 108 -7.00 -3.18 11.41
CA PHE A 108 -6.44 -1.90 10.94
C PHE A 108 -5.02 -1.67 11.43
N VAL A 109 -4.75 -1.93 12.72
CA VAL A 109 -3.41 -1.80 13.30
C VAL A 109 -2.42 -2.73 12.60
N LEU A 110 -2.80 -4.01 12.40
CA LEU A 110 -1.95 -4.98 11.72
C LEU A 110 -1.65 -4.56 10.28
N MET A 111 -2.64 -4.11 9.53
CA MET A 111 -2.44 -3.62 8.16
C MET A 111 -1.53 -2.40 8.09
N ARG A 112 -1.61 -1.51 9.10
CA ARG A 112 -0.72 -0.36 9.20
C ARG A 112 0.73 -0.79 9.43
N GLN A 113 0.96 -1.74 10.35
CA GLN A 113 2.28 -2.30 10.61
C GLN A 113 2.89 -2.97 9.38
N MET A 114 2.08 -3.71 8.62
CA MET A 114 2.54 -4.34 7.37
C MET A 114 2.97 -3.30 6.32
N SER A 115 2.28 -2.16 6.22
CA SER A 115 2.66 -1.09 5.28
C SER A 115 3.99 -0.45 5.65
N PHE A 116 4.23 -0.16 6.92
CA PHE A 116 5.53 0.36 7.37
C PHE A 116 6.67 -0.62 7.10
N GLY A 117 6.42 -1.92 7.32
CA GLY A 117 7.41 -2.95 7.02
C GLY A 117 7.72 -3.05 5.52
N TYR A 118 6.74 -2.86 4.67
CA TYR A 118 6.92 -2.88 3.22
C TYR A 118 7.71 -1.66 2.72
N GLU A 119 7.41 -0.46 3.21
CA GLU A 119 8.17 0.75 2.88
C GLU A 119 9.64 0.66 3.31
N GLU A 120 9.90 0.15 4.51
CA GLU A 120 11.27 -0.08 5.00
C GLU A 120 12.01 -1.11 4.14
N LEU A 121 11.32 -2.18 3.69
CA LEU A 121 11.90 -3.18 2.80
C LEU A 121 12.25 -2.58 1.44
N LEU A 122 11.36 -1.79 0.84
CA LEU A 122 11.62 -1.08 -0.43
C LEU A 122 12.83 -0.18 -0.31
N ARG A 123 12.92 0.62 0.74
CA ARG A 123 14.06 1.49 1.00
C ARG A 123 15.37 0.71 1.07
N ARG A 124 15.39 -0.46 1.74
CA ARG A 124 16.58 -1.32 1.82
C ARG A 124 16.96 -1.94 0.47
N ILE A 125 15.96 -2.28 -0.35
CA ILE A 125 16.22 -2.77 -1.71
C ILE A 125 16.87 -1.68 -2.55
N GLU A 126 16.35 -0.46 -2.54
CA GLU A 126 16.93 0.68 -3.25
C GLU A 126 18.36 0.99 -2.81
N GLU A 127 18.64 0.94 -1.50
CA GLU A 127 20.00 1.11 -0.96
C GLU A 127 20.97 0.01 -1.43
N LEU A 128 20.49 -1.24 -1.50
CA LEU A 128 21.27 -2.37 -2.00
C LEU A 128 21.55 -2.25 -3.50
N GLU A 129 20.57 -1.85 -4.30
CA GLU A 129 20.75 -1.61 -5.73
C GLU A 129 21.83 -0.53 -5.98
N GLN A 130 21.73 0.62 -5.31
CA GLN A 130 22.72 1.69 -5.43
C GLN A 130 24.12 1.24 -5.01
N SER A 131 24.24 0.49 -3.92
CA SER A 131 25.52 -0.05 -3.45
C SER A 131 26.12 -1.05 -4.44
N THR A 132 25.27 -1.89 -5.02
CA THR A 132 25.70 -2.89 -6.00
C THR A 132 26.19 -2.23 -7.29
N ASP A 133 25.47 -1.24 -7.80
CA ASP A 133 25.88 -0.50 -9.00
C ASP A 133 27.22 0.22 -8.81
N ALA A 134 27.44 0.81 -7.63
CA ALA A 134 28.71 1.44 -7.30
C ALA A 134 29.87 0.42 -7.30
N GLN A 135 29.69 -0.75 -6.69
CA GLN A 135 30.68 -1.83 -6.68
C GLN A 135 30.96 -2.39 -8.08
N PHE A 136 29.93 -2.57 -8.90
CA PHE A 136 30.10 -3.00 -10.29
C PHE A 136 30.86 -1.96 -11.11
N SER A 137 30.60 -0.69 -10.92
CA SER A 137 31.31 0.41 -11.59
C SER A 137 32.80 0.40 -11.24
N GLU A 138 33.16 0.23 -9.95
CA GLU A 138 34.56 0.13 -9.52
C GLU A 138 35.29 -1.07 -10.12
N VAL A 139 34.63 -2.24 -10.13
CA VAL A 139 35.18 -3.47 -10.75
C VAL A 139 35.36 -3.26 -12.24
N TYR A 140 34.39 -2.66 -12.93
CA TYR A 140 34.46 -2.40 -14.36
C TYR A 140 35.59 -1.44 -14.71
N GLN A 141 35.80 -0.39 -13.92
CA GLN A 141 36.93 0.54 -14.08
C GLN A 141 38.27 -0.15 -13.88
N ALA A 142 38.39 -0.99 -12.85
CA ALA A 142 39.62 -1.74 -12.58
C ALA A 142 39.95 -2.71 -13.73
N LEU A 143 38.94 -3.42 -14.23
CA LEU A 143 39.09 -4.32 -15.40
C LEU A 143 39.49 -3.55 -16.67
N THR A 144 38.88 -2.40 -16.91
CA THR A 144 39.23 -1.55 -18.06
C THR A 144 40.68 -1.05 -17.96
N GLN A 145 41.14 -0.68 -16.77
CA GLN A 145 42.55 -0.30 -16.57
C GLN A 145 43.54 -1.46 -16.78
N LEU A 146 43.15 -2.67 -16.35
CA LEU A 146 43.98 -3.87 -16.56
C LEU A 146 44.03 -4.31 -18.02
N LEU A 147 42.94 -4.13 -18.77
CA LEU A 147 42.84 -4.48 -20.19
C LEU A 147 43.42 -3.41 -21.10
N SER A 148 43.56 -2.18 -20.69
CA SER A 148 44.23 -1.13 -21.43
C SER A 148 45.74 -1.48 -21.49
N LYS A 149 46.19 -2.06 -22.61
CA LYS A 149 47.61 -2.28 -22.84
C LYS A 149 48.36 -0.95 -22.78
N PRO A 150 49.45 -0.87 -22.02
CA PRO A 150 50.28 0.33 -22.07
C PRO A 150 50.75 0.52 -23.51
N GLU A 151 50.58 1.70 -24.05
CA GLU A 151 51.13 2.06 -25.37
C GLU A 151 52.62 1.69 -25.41
N PRO A 152 53.05 0.95 -26.45
CA PRO A 152 54.46 0.59 -26.56
C PRO A 152 55.31 1.89 -26.62
N LYS A 153 56.16 2.10 -25.62
CA LYS A 153 57.06 3.20 -25.63
C LYS A 153 57.82 3.20 -26.93
N PRO A 154 57.96 4.32 -27.66
CA PRO A 154 58.69 4.36 -28.92
C PRO A 154 60.11 3.88 -28.68
N ARG A 155 60.48 2.76 -29.27
CA ARG A 155 61.82 2.24 -29.20
C ARG A 155 62.72 3.19 -30.00
N LYS A 156 63.76 3.73 -29.37
CA LYS A 156 64.79 4.48 -30.11
C LYS A 156 65.40 3.55 -31.18
N PRO A 157 65.42 3.96 -32.44
CA PRO A 157 66.01 3.12 -33.49
C PRO A 157 67.50 2.99 -33.19
N ILE A 158 67.98 1.75 -33.06
CA ILE A 158 69.40 1.46 -32.94
C ILE A 158 69.92 1.44 -34.41
N GLY A 159 70.38 2.59 -34.88
CA GLY A 159 70.98 2.70 -36.18
C GLY A 159 72.46 2.33 -36.11
N TYR A 160 72.85 1.32 -36.89
CA TYR A 160 74.26 1.14 -37.25
C TYR A 160 74.67 2.28 -38.18
N LYS A 161 75.78 2.98 -37.85
CA LYS A 161 76.40 3.93 -38.77
C LYS A 161 77.10 3.10 -39.85
N THR A 162 76.60 3.11 -41.05
CA THR A 162 77.34 2.67 -42.24
C THR A 162 78.41 3.74 -42.52
N TYR A 163 79.66 3.33 -42.45
CA TYR A 163 80.75 4.16 -42.96
C TYR A 163 80.82 3.83 -44.45
N ASP A 164 80.48 4.83 -45.29
CA ASP A 164 80.81 4.78 -46.72
C ASP A 164 82.28 5.17 -46.89
N GLU A 165 83.03 4.31 -47.66
CA GLU A 165 84.40 4.59 -48.16
C GLU A 165 84.32 5.58 -49.32
#